data_705316f55b419b82043bad311f625e99
#
_entry.id   705316f55b419b82043bad311f625e99
#
_cell.length_a   1.000
_cell.length_b   1.000
_cell.length_c   1.000
_cell.angle_alpha   90.00
_cell.angle_beta   90.00
_cell.angle_gamma   90.00
#
_symmetry.space_group_name_H-M   'P 1'
#
loop_
_entity.id
_entity.type
_entity.pdbx_description
1 polymer ?
#
loop_
_entity_poly.entity_id
_entity_poly.type
_entity_poly.pdbx_seq_one_letter_code
_entity_poly.pdbx_strand_id
1 'polypeptide(L)'
;MHPSQPLGYKWPESVLVVIHAPDGQVLLIRRVESGTWQSVTGSKESANEDWRDTAVREVWEETGIDALDPDHHLHDWGVVNAYDIHPRYLHRYAPGVTRNTERVFGLTVPCAGPVRLHPDEHTEWRWLPWREAATQVFSATNAAAILDLPRRGLRVP
;
A
#
# COMPACT_ATOMS: atom_id res chain seq x y z
N MET A 1 0.11 -23.95 -14.46
CA MET A 1 1.30 -23.45 -13.74
C MET A 1 1.41 -21.94 -13.94
N HIS A 2 1.46 -21.19 -12.88
CA HIS A 2 1.64 -19.75 -12.98
C HIS A 2 3.08 -19.41 -13.37
N PRO A 3 3.27 -18.48 -14.33
CA PRO A 3 4.59 -17.89 -14.45
C PRO A 3 4.86 -17.12 -13.16
N SER A 4 5.58 -17.74 -12.26
CA SER A 4 6.06 -17.11 -11.04
C SER A 4 7.49 -16.66 -11.25
N GLN A 5 7.91 -15.64 -10.53
CA GLN A 5 9.31 -15.31 -10.58
C GLN A 5 10.16 -16.38 -9.88
N PRO A 6 11.46 -16.42 -10.18
CA PRO A 6 12.38 -17.32 -9.49
C PRO A 6 12.26 -17.17 -7.98
N LEU A 7 12.46 -18.26 -7.27
CA LEU A 7 12.32 -18.35 -5.83
C LEU A 7 13.09 -17.21 -5.13
N GLY A 8 12.41 -16.48 -4.26
CA GLY A 8 12.99 -15.42 -3.44
C GLY A 8 12.96 -14.03 -4.06
N TYR A 9 12.58 -13.89 -5.33
CA TYR A 9 12.50 -12.57 -5.97
C TYR A 9 11.10 -11.99 -5.92
N LYS A 10 11.02 -10.66 -5.79
CA LYS A 10 9.75 -9.94 -5.86
C LYS A 10 9.29 -9.80 -7.31
N TRP A 11 7.99 -9.88 -7.52
CA TRP A 11 7.39 -9.56 -8.81
C TRP A 11 7.34 -8.02 -8.98
N PRO A 12 7.71 -7.46 -10.14
CA PRO A 12 7.81 -6.00 -10.33
C PRO A 12 6.45 -5.34 -10.63
N GLU A 13 5.40 -5.81 -10.00
CA GLU A 13 4.08 -5.20 -9.99
C GLU A 13 3.59 -5.18 -8.55
N SER A 14 3.24 -4.01 -8.05
CA SER A 14 2.85 -3.82 -6.66
C SER A 14 1.58 -2.98 -6.53
N VAL A 15 0.96 -3.06 -5.37
CA VAL A 15 -0.15 -2.20 -5.00
C VAL A 15 0.30 -1.21 -3.95
N LEU A 16 -0.37 -0.06 -3.95
CA LEU A 16 -0.33 0.92 -2.87
C LEU A 16 -1.76 1.11 -2.42
N VAL A 17 -2.06 0.85 -1.16
CA VAL A 17 -3.41 0.98 -0.63
C VAL A 17 -3.45 2.06 0.44
N VAL A 18 -4.15 3.15 0.17
CA VAL A 18 -4.38 4.22 1.14
C VAL A 18 -5.62 3.86 1.95
N ILE A 19 -5.42 3.57 3.23
CA ILE A 19 -6.51 3.22 4.15
C ILE A 19 -6.91 4.48 4.91
N HIS A 20 -8.18 4.85 4.82
CA HIS A 20 -8.66 6.09 5.41
C HIS A 20 -10.05 5.94 6.01
N ALA A 21 -10.34 6.79 7.00
CA ALA A 21 -11.64 6.88 7.65
C ALA A 21 -12.39 8.13 7.19
N PRO A 22 -13.73 8.19 7.37
CA PRO A 22 -14.53 9.34 6.91
C PRO A 22 -14.14 10.69 7.52
N ASP A 23 -13.51 10.68 8.70
CA ASP A 23 -13.03 11.90 9.37
C ASP A 23 -11.72 12.45 8.78
N GLY A 24 -11.18 11.80 7.76
CA GLY A 24 -9.96 12.23 7.10
C GLY A 24 -8.68 11.67 7.68
N GLN A 25 -8.76 10.77 8.65
CA GLN A 25 -7.58 10.10 9.16
C GLN A 25 -7.10 9.01 8.21
N VAL A 26 -5.80 8.93 8.04
CA VAL A 26 -5.12 7.96 7.16
C VAL A 26 -4.22 7.08 8.01
N LEU A 27 -4.27 5.77 7.76
CA LEU A 27 -3.41 4.81 8.44
C LEU A 27 -2.03 4.79 7.81
N LEU A 28 -1.02 4.99 8.64
CA LEU A 28 0.37 4.78 8.26
C LEU A 28 1.00 3.70 9.12
N ILE A 29 1.90 2.94 8.52
CA ILE A 29 2.66 1.90 9.18
C ILE A 29 4.16 2.14 8.97
N ARG A 30 4.97 1.78 9.97
CA ARG A 30 6.40 2.04 9.96
C ARG A 30 7.17 0.77 9.67
N ARG A 31 8.04 0.80 8.65
CA ARG A 31 8.85 -0.36 8.27
C ARG A 31 9.96 -0.62 9.28
N VAL A 32 10.14 -1.90 9.61
CA VAL A 32 11.24 -2.36 10.47
C VAL A 32 12.59 -1.98 9.86
N GLU A 33 12.78 -2.29 8.58
CA GLU A 33 14.07 -2.18 7.91
C GLU A 33 14.56 -0.74 7.80
N SER A 34 13.70 0.15 7.31
CA SER A 34 14.09 1.54 7.00
C SER A 34 13.68 2.55 8.05
N GLY A 35 12.76 2.20 8.94
CA GLY A 35 12.17 3.14 9.88
C GLY A 35 11.25 4.17 9.24
N THR A 36 10.91 4.01 7.95
CA THR A 36 10.08 4.95 7.20
C THR A 36 8.61 4.61 7.30
N TRP A 37 7.77 5.66 7.22
CA TRP A 37 6.32 5.53 7.24
C TRP A 37 5.74 5.39 5.84
N GLN A 38 4.68 4.61 5.72
CA GLN A 38 4.02 4.36 4.44
C GLN A 38 2.58 3.88 4.63
N SER A 39 1.80 3.97 3.55
CA SER A 39 0.55 3.22 3.41
C SER A 39 0.89 1.75 3.14
N VAL A 40 -0.13 0.89 3.04
CA VAL A 40 0.10 -0.53 2.71
C VAL A 40 0.67 -0.64 1.30
N THR A 41 1.74 -1.40 1.16
CA THR A 41 2.35 -1.74 -0.15
C THR A 41 2.70 -3.21 -0.20
N GLY A 42 2.68 -3.77 -1.39
CA GLY A 42 3.16 -5.13 -1.57
C GLY A 42 3.08 -5.58 -3.02
N SER A 43 3.93 -6.52 -3.36
CA SER A 43 4.02 -7.03 -4.72
C SER A 43 3.04 -8.17 -4.96
N LYS A 44 2.60 -8.34 -6.20
CA LYS A 44 1.92 -9.56 -6.62
C LYS A 44 2.81 -10.76 -6.33
N GLU A 45 2.19 -11.88 -6.01
CA GLU A 45 2.91 -13.16 -5.83
C GLU A 45 3.33 -13.76 -7.17
N SER A 46 2.58 -13.45 -8.23
CA SER A 46 2.86 -13.92 -9.58
C SER A 46 2.19 -13.00 -10.60
N ALA A 47 2.54 -13.17 -11.89
CA ALA A 47 1.91 -12.43 -12.98
C ALA A 47 0.39 -12.64 -13.05
N ASN A 48 -0.10 -13.77 -12.53
CA ASN A 48 -1.52 -14.14 -12.62
C ASN A 48 -2.34 -13.67 -11.42
N GLU A 49 -1.72 -13.14 -10.39
CA GLU A 49 -2.48 -12.56 -9.28
C GLU A 49 -3.16 -11.27 -9.76
N ASP A 50 -4.46 -11.16 -9.55
CA ASP A 50 -5.21 -9.97 -9.88
C ASP A 50 -4.80 -8.81 -8.96
N TRP A 51 -4.79 -7.59 -9.49
CA TRP A 51 -4.45 -6.39 -8.72
C TRP A 51 -5.30 -6.24 -7.45
N ARG A 52 -6.60 -6.48 -7.56
CA ARG A 52 -7.51 -6.41 -6.42
C ARG A 52 -7.19 -7.46 -5.37
N ASP A 53 -6.90 -8.68 -5.80
CA ASP A 53 -6.54 -9.78 -4.89
C ASP A 53 -5.23 -9.48 -4.16
N THR A 54 -4.28 -8.87 -4.85
CA THR A 54 -3.03 -8.41 -4.23
C THR A 54 -3.32 -7.38 -3.14
N ALA A 55 -4.18 -6.40 -3.43
CA ALA A 55 -4.55 -5.37 -2.45
C ALA A 55 -5.23 -5.98 -1.22
N VAL A 56 -6.19 -6.88 -1.42
CA VAL A 56 -6.90 -7.57 -0.32
C VAL A 56 -5.92 -8.36 0.55
N ARG A 57 -5.04 -9.12 -0.09
CA ARG A 57 -4.05 -9.94 0.61
C ARG A 57 -3.07 -9.09 1.41
N GLU A 58 -2.49 -8.06 0.81
CA GLU A 58 -1.50 -7.22 1.46
C GLU A 58 -2.10 -6.42 2.63
N VAL A 59 -3.30 -5.91 2.48
CA VAL A 59 -3.99 -5.22 3.57
C VAL A 59 -4.18 -6.17 4.77
N TRP A 60 -4.61 -7.39 4.50
CA TRP A 60 -4.77 -8.40 5.55
C TRP A 60 -3.44 -8.76 6.22
N GLU A 61 -2.41 -9.03 5.43
CA GLU A 61 -1.10 -9.41 5.96
C GLU A 61 -0.46 -8.31 6.80
N GLU A 62 -0.57 -7.06 6.36
CA GLU A 62 0.13 -5.95 7.01
C GLU A 62 -0.66 -5.29 8.14
N THR A 63 -1.99 -5.37 8.13
CA THR A 63 -2.84 -4.65 9.10
C THR A 63 -3.88 -5.48 9.81
N GLY A 64 -4.17 -6.68 9.32
CA GLY A 64 -5.26 -7.51 9.83
C GLY A 64 -6.65 -6.98 9.47
N ILE A 65 -6.74 -5.97 8.60
CA ILE A 65 -8.03 -5.45 8.13
C ILE A 65 -8.51 -6.31 6.97
N ASP A 66 -9.79 -6.74 7.05
CA ASP A 66 -10.45 -7.44 5.95
C ASP A 66 -11.01 -6.40 4.97
N ALA A 67 -10.35 -6.23 3.84
CA ALA A 67 -10.78 -5.29 2.81
C ALA A 67 -12.13 -5.66 2.17
N LEU A 68 -12.58 -6.91 2.35
CA LEU A 68 -13.87 -7.40 1.82
C LEU A 68 -15.01 -7.35 2.83
N ASP A 69 -14.75 -6.84 4.04
CA ASP A 69 -15.81 -6.62 5.03
C ASP A 69 -16.90 -5.73 4.42
N PRO A 70 -18.21 -6.03 4.61
CA PRO A 70 -19.30 -5.22 4.05
C PRO A 70 -19.27 -3.75 4.43
N ASP A 71 -18.68 -3.41 5.57
CA ASP A 71 -18.56 -2.02 6.03
C ASP A 71 -17.31 -1.31 5.49
N HIS A 72 -16.46 -2.02 4.76
CA HIS A 72 -15.27 -1.48 4.14
C HIS A 72 -15.47 -1.34 2.63
N HIS A 73 -14.83 -0.34 2.03
CA HIS A 73 -14.96 -0.10 0.59
C HIS A 73 -13.58 0.02 -0.04
N LEU A 74 -13.21 -1.01 -0.79
CA LEU A 74 -11.95 -1.03 -1.56
C LEU A 74 -12.22 -0.53 -2.98
N HIS A 75 -11.53 0.53 -3.36
CA HIS A 75 -11.65 1.15 -4.68
C HIS A 75 -10.33 1.15 -5.42
N ASP A 76 -10.35 0.67 -6.65
CA ASP A 76 -9.26 0.88 -7.60
C ASP A 76 -9.37 2.32 -8.12
N TRP A 77 -8.38 3.15 -7.79
CA TRP A 77 -8.42 4.56 -8.20
C TRP A 77 -7.99 4.80 -9.65
N GLY A 78 -7.58 3.74 -10.35
CA GLY A 78 -7.18 3.85 -11.77
C GLY A 78 -5.85 4.56 -11.97
N VAL A 79 -5.08 4.75 -10.91
CA VAL A 79 -3.76 5.38 -10.98
C VAL A 79 -2.70 4.30 -11.05
N VAL A 80 -1.83 4.40 -12.06
CA VAL A 80 -0.72 3.49 -12.26
C VAL A 80 0.56 4.30 -12.35
N ASN A 81 1.51 4.00 -11.48
CA ASN A 81 2.82 4.63 -11.45
C ASN A 81 3.88 3.63 -11.91
N ALA A 82 4.78 4.04 -12.76
CA ALA A 82 5.94 3.25 -13.14
C ALA A 82 7.19 4.03 -12.76
N TYR A 83 8.08 3.39 -12.03
CA TYR A 83 9.28 4.06 -11.55
C TYR A 83 10.48 3.12 -11.53
N ASP A 84 11.66 3.70 -11.58
CA ASP A 84 12.91 2.94 -11.45
C ASP A 84 13.06 2.47 -10.01
N ILE A 85 13.39 1.19 -9.86
CA ILE A 85 13.65 0.61 -8.55
C ILE A 85 14.95 1.21 -8.03
N HIS A 86 14.91 1.73 -6.80
CA HIS A 86 16.11 2.28 -6.18
C HIS A 86 17.21 1.21 -6.14
N PRO A 87 18.47 1.53 -6.51
CA PRO A 87 19.56 0.56 -6.56
C PRO A 87 19.71 -0.28 -5.29
N ARG A 88 19.41 0.30 -4.15
CA ARG A 88 19.39 -0.34 -2.84
C ARG A 88 18.51 -1.60 -2.78
N TYR A 89 17.45 -1.65 -3.59
CA TYR A 89 16.46 -2.73 -3.56
C TYR A 89 16.51 -3.65 -4.79
N LEU A 90 17.38 -3.36 -5.75
CA LEU A 90 17.46 -4.18 -6.98
C LEU A 90 17.73 -5.65 -6.71
N HIS A 91 18.45 -5.96 -5.65
CA HIS A 91 18.77 -7.33 -5.26
C HIS A 91 17.54 -8.18 -4.90
N ARG A 92 16.41 -7.53 -4.61
CA ARG A 92 15.15 -8.20 -4.29
C ARG A 92 14.41 -8.71 -5.52
N TYR A 93 14.83 -8.28 -6.70
CA TYR A 93 14.19 -8.58 -7.97
C TYR A 93 15.08 -9.46 -8.83
N ALA A 94 14.47 -10.16 -9.80
CA ALA A 94 15.23 -10.97 -10.73
C ALA A 94 16.25 -10.14 -11.51
N PRO A 95 17.38 -10.74 -11.94
CA PRO A 95 18.36 -10.02 -12.77
C PRO A 95 17.71 -9.40 -14.00
N GLY A 96 18.03 -8.16 -14.30
CA GLY A 96 17.49 -7.41 -15.43
C GLY A 96 16.20 -6.65 -15.13
N VAL A 97 15.59 -6.87 -13.96
CA VAL A 97 14.41 -6.11 -13.52
C VAL A 97 14.89 -4.79 -12.91
N THR A 98 14.49 -3.67 -13.50
CA THR A 98 14.91 -2.33 -13.05
C THR A 98 13.74 -1.39 -12.75
N ARG A 99 12.51 -1.73 -13.17
CA ARG A 99 11.33 -0.90 -13.00
C ARG A 99 10.20 -1.66 -12.33
N ASN A 100 9.45 -0.96 -11.50
CA ASN A 100 8.25 -1.46 -10.85
C ASN A 100 7.03 -0.70 -11.35
N THR A 101 5.91 -1.41 -11.51
CA THR A 101 4.61 -0.83 -11.81
C THR A 101 3.75 -0.91 -10.55
N GLU A 102 3.26 0.23 -10.10
CA GLU A 102 2.45 0.36 -8.88
C GLU A 102 1.04 0.81 -9.22
N ARG A 103 0.04 0.05 -8.76
CA ARG A 103 -1.36 0.42 -8.91
C ARG A 103 -1.92 0.89 -7.58
N VAL A 104 -2.64 2.03 -7.60
CA VAL A 104 -3.11 2.68 -6.37
C VAL A 104 -4.57 2.35 -6.10
N PHE A 105 -4.83 1.94 -4.86
CA PHE A 105 -6.16 1.67 -4.32
C PHE A 105 -6.43 2.57 -3.13
N GLY A 106 -7.70 2.83 -2.87
CA GLY A 106 -8.17 3.41 -1.62
C GLY A 106 -9.04 2.41 -0.87
N LEU A 107 -8.86 2.31 0.42
CA LEU A 107 -9.73 1.52 1.29
C LEU A 107 -10.36 2.44 2.33
N THR A 108 -11.68 2.59 2.26
CA THR A 108 -12.44 3.33 3.27
C THR A 108 -12.87 2.38 4.36
N VAL A 109 -12.55 2.71 5.61
CA VAL A 109 -13.01 2.00 6.80
C VAL A 109 -13.91 2.93 7.63
N PRO A 110 -14.85 2.38 8.45
CA PRO A 110 -15.82 3.23 9.16
C PRO A 110 -15.19 4.16 10.18
N CYS A 111 -14.11 3.75 10.82
CA CYS A 111 -13.42 4.56 11.82
C CYS A 111 -11.97 4.13 11.96
N ALA A 112 -11.14 5.07 12.45
CA ALA A 112 -9.76 4.76 12.81
C ALA A 112 -9.78 3.86 14.06
N GLY A 113 -9.11 2.72 13.97
CA GLY A 113 -9.08 1.76 15.05
C GLY A 113 -7.75 1.02 15.11
N PRO A 114 -7.57 0.13 16.09
CA PRO A 114 -6.35 -0.65 16.22
C PRO A 114 -6.18 -1.60 15.04
N VAL A 115 -4.92 -1.84 14.68
CA VAL A 115 -4.55 -2.78 13.62
C VAL A 115 -3.58 -3.81 14.17
N ARG A 116 -3.47 -4.94 13.47
CA ARG A 116 -2.54 -6.01 13.81
C ARG A 116 -1.42 -6.05 12.79
N LEU A 117 -0.26 -5.55 13.19
CA LEU A 117 0.91 -5.50 12.31
C LEU A 117 1.56 -6.88 12.16
N HIS A 118 2.21 -7.07 11.01
CA HIS A 118 3.15 -8.16 10.82
C HIS A 118 4.47 -7.75 11.46
N PRO A 119 4.88 -8.35 12.60
CA PRO A 119 5.99 -7.84 13.41
C PRO A 119 7.35 -7.89 12.73
N ASP A 120 7.52 -8.76 11.73
CA ASP A 120 8.77 -8.85 10.99
C ASP A 120 8.92 -7.74 9.94
N GLU A 121 7.85 -7.06 9.60
CA GLU A 121 7.84 -6.04 8.54
C GLU A 121 7.58 -4.63 9.06
N HIS A 122 6.71 -4.48 10.06
CA HIS A 122 6.30 -3.19 10.59
C HIS A 122 6.31 -3.16 12.11
N THR A 123 6.75 -2.02 12.69
CA THR A 123 6.92 -1.85 14.14
C THR A 123 5.83 -1.03 14.78
N GLU A 124 5.24 -0.08 14.05
CA GLU A 124 4.29 0.89 14.60
C GLU A 124 3.21 1.18 13.59
N TRP A 125 2.06 1.63 14.08
CA TRP A 125 0.99 2.16 13.26
C TRP A 125 0.48 3.47 13.86
N ARG A 126 -0.02 4.36 12.99
CA ARG A 126 -0.63 5.64 13.39
C ARG A 126 -1.77 5.98 12.43
N TRP A 127 -2.78 6.62 13.00
CA TRP A 127 -3.80 7.31 12.22
C TRP A 127 -3.49 8.81 12.31
N LEU A 128 -3.32 9.46 11.16
CA LEU A 128 -3.00 10.88 11.07
C LEU A 128 -3.98 11.58 10.14
N PRO A 129 -4.29 12.87 10.39
CA PRO A 129 -5.01 13.66 9.40
C PRO A 129 -4.31 13.59 8.05
N TRP A 130 -5.08 13.50 6.96
CA TRP A 130 -4.52 13.18 5.64
C TRP A 130 -3.40 14.12 5.18
N ARG A 131 -3.52 15.43 5.46
CA ARG A 131 -2.44 16.38 5.10
C ARG A 131 -1.16 16.11 5.84
N GLU A 132 -1.26 15.81 7.13
CA GLU A 132 -0.11 15.44 7.95
C GLU A 132 0.47 14.10 7.50
N ALA A 133 -0.39 13.11 7.24
CA ALA A 133 0.03 11.80 6.74
C ALA A 133 0.86 11.94 5.45
N ALA A 134 0.44 12.81 4.53
CA ALA A 134 1.16 13.04 3.28
C ALA A 134 2.58 13.58 3.50
N THR A 135 2.83 14.30 4.60
CA THR A 135 4.18 14.80 4.92
C THR A 135 5.07 13.76 5.57
N GLN A 136 4.49 12.68 6.10
CA GLN A 136 5.23 11.66 6.84
C GLN A 136 5.69 10.49 5.98
N VAL A 137 5.04 10.25 4.85
CA VAL A 137 5.37 9.10 4.02
C VAL A 137 6.64 9.31 3.21
N PHE A 138 7.40 8.24 3.05
CA PHE A 138 8.68 8.28 2.35
C PHE A 138 8.52 8.44 0.84
N SER A 139 7.54 7.74 0.25
CA SER A 139 7.36 7.68 -1.20
C SER A 139 6.58 8.87 -1.73
N ALA A 140 7.07 9.49 -2.81
CA ALA A 140 6.38 10.59 -3.50
C ALA A 140 5.03 10.17 -4.07
N THR A 141 4.92 8.94 -4.60
CA THR A 141 3.64 8.43 -5.12
C THR A 141 2.63 8.20 -4.00
N ASN A 142 3.10 7.80 -2.83
CA ASN A 142 2.26 7.64 -1.66
C ASN A 142 1.73 9.00 -1.17
N ALA A 143 2.59 10.01 -1.11
CA ALA A 143 2.17 11.37 -0.74
C ALA A 143 1.14 11.92 -1.73
N ALA A 144 1.37 11.74 -3.02
CA ALA A 144 0.44 12.19 -4.06
C ALA A 144 -0.93 11.50 -3.94
N ALA A 145 -0.93 10.19 -3.67
CA ALA A 145 -2.17 9.43 -3.48
C ALA A 145 -2.98 9.94 -2.28
N ILE A 146 -2.32 10.21 -1.16
CA ILE A 146 -2.97 10.75 0.04
C ILE A 146 -3.54 12.14 -0.24
N LEU A 147 -2.78 13.00 -0.90
CA LEU A 147 -3.22 14.36 -1.23
C LEU A 147 -4.38 14.39 -2.23
N ASP A 148 -4.62 13.28 -2.93
CA ASP A 148 -5.73 13.15 -3.86
C ASP A 148 -7.05 12.74 -3.19
N LEU A 149 -7.04 12.44 -1.89
CA LEU A 149 -8.23 11.97 -1.15
C LEU A 149 -9.46 12.88 -1.31
N PRO A 150 -9.36 14.23 -1.28
CA PRO A 150 -10.54 15.07 -1.50
C PRO A 150 -11.21 14.83 -2.85
N ARG A 151 -10.44 14.51 -3.88
CA ARG A 151 -10.97 14.17 -5.20
C ARG A 151 -11.60 12.78 -5.25
N ARG A 152 -11.31 11.94 -4.27
CA ARG A 152 -11.82 10.57 -4.15
C ARG A 152 -13.06 10.46 -3.27
N GLY A 153 -13.68 11.59 -2.94
CA GLY A 153 -14.91 11.62 -2.18
C GLY A 153 -14.72 11.81 -0.67
N LEU A 154 -13.50 12.02 -0.20
CA LEU A 154 -13.27 12.38 1.19
C LEU A 154 -13.89 13.76 1.46
N ARG A 155 -14.80 13.83 2.43
CA ARG A 155 -15.36 15.11 2.87
C ARG A 155 -14.38 15.77 3.82
N VAL A 156 -13.82 16.89 3.38
CA VAL A 156 -12.93 17.71 4.21
C VAL A 156 -13.80 18.64 5.03
N PRO A 157 -13.67 18.66 6.37
CA PRO A 157 -14.41 19.60 7.20
C PRO A 157 -13.99 21.05 6.92
#